data_986f090a214aa65a125bbb3caee223a3
#
_entry.id   986f090a214aa65a125bbb3caee223a3
#
_cell.length_a   1.000
_cell.length_b   1.000
_cell.length_c   1.000
_cell.angle_alpha   90.00
_cell.angle_beta   90.00
_cell.angle_gamma   90.00
#
_symmetry.space_group_name_H-M   'P 1'
#
loop_
_entity.id
_entity.type
_entity.pdbx_description
1 polymer ?
#
loop_
_entity_poly.entity_id
_entity_poly.type
_entity_poly.pdbx_seq_one_letter_code
_entity_poly.pdbx_strand_id
1 'polypeptide(L)'
;MSKNTLLRNLFFGFECLVATICNAATVQEQMDQFPAVKLAVEELVLANHILYQQNAVDGYGHISVRNPSNPNTFFLSRSIAPSVVQVEDIMEFDMNGRALNGDTRTPYGERFIHSGILRNRPDINSVVHGHASALLPFGLTGTTLKPVYHMSAFLGEGAPLFEIRHFAKPTPDSDMFVGNPDLGNALSSTLGLQYFVLMRGHGYAAGADSIKKVVFRSIYAIQNASIQSEAMKMGTVQYLSPGEALAAQETIEKTIGRPWQLWSEQVKKP
;
A
#
# COMPACT_ATOMS: atom_id res chain seq x y z
N MET A 1 45.82 44.32 62.49
CA MET A 1 45.36 42.95 62.32
C MET A 1 44.59 42.88 61.02
N SER A 2 45.21 42.33 60.00
CA SER A 2 44.71 42.31 58.63
C SER A 2 43.87 41.04 58.40
N LYS A 3 42.72 41.13 57.75
CA LYS A 3 41.99 39.98 57.22
C LYS A 3 41.86 40.12 55.71
N ASN A 4 42.69 39.37 55.01
CA ASN A 4 42.57 39.17 53.56
C ASN A 4 41.37 38.24 53.26
N THR A 5 40.47 38.71 52.43
CA THR A 5 39.37 37.90 51.89
C THR A 5 39.69 37.62 50.41
N LEU A 6 39.95 36.32 50.11
CA LEU A 6 40.09 35.81 48.74
C LEU A 6 38.73 35.75 48.05
N LEU A 7 38.54 36.49 46.95
CA LEU A 7 37.47 36.28 45.97
C LEU A 7 37.85 35.10 45.07
N ARG A 8 37.08 34.02 45.12
CA ARG A 8 37.10 32.92 44.13
C ARG A 8 36.13 33.25 43.01
N ASN A 9 36.65 33.56 41.84
CA ASN A 9 35.84 33.69 40.60
C ASN A 9 35.40 32.26 40.17
N LEU A 10 34.10 31.97 40.24
CA LEU A 10 33.47 30.82 39.58
C LEU A 10 33.11 31.26 38.14
N PHE A 11 33.90 30.75 37.20
CA PHE A 11 33.48 30.75 35.79
C PHE A 11 32.50 29.59 35.59
N PHE A 12 31.19 29.92 35.41
CA PHE A 12 30.23 28.99 34.88
C PHE A 12 30.40 28.96 33.35
N GLY A 13 31.03 27.92 32.85
CA GLY A 13 31.02 27.63 31.42
C GLY A 13 29.62 27.19 31.02
N PHE A 14 28.94 28.04 30.22
CA PHE A 14 27.71 27.67 29.54
C PHE A 14 28.09 26.82 28.31
N GLU A 15 28.13 25.51 28.46
CA GLU A 15 28.19 24.61 27.31
C GLU A 15 26.84 24.71 26.57
N CYS A 16 26.86 25.44 25.46
CA CYS A 16 25.73 25.49 24.52
C CYS A 16 25.66 24.11 23.83
N LEU A 17 24.77 23.23 24.32
CA LEU A 17 24.44 21.97 23.67
C LEU A 17 23.72 22.32 22.36
N VAL A 18 24.46 22.44 21.27
CA VAL A 18 23.88 22.51 19.92
C VAL A 18 23.31 21.12 19.63
N ALA A 19 22.01 20.96 19.87
CA ALA A 19 21.26 19.81 19.39
C ALA A 19 21.36 19.80 17.87
N THR A 20 22.22 18.98 17.31
CA THR A 20 22.24 18.70 15.88
C THR A 20 20.88 18.06 15.57
N ILE A 21 19.96 18.83 14.99
CA ILE A 21 18.74 18.28 14.41
C ILE A 21 19.23 17.41 13.26
N CYS A 22 19.31 16.10 13.49
CA CYS A 22 19.55 15.13 12.45
C CYS A 22 18.29 15.13 11.58
N ASN A 23 18.24 15.99 10.56
CA ASN A 23 17.21 15.90 9.54
C ASN A 23 17.37 14.54 8.88
N ALA A 24 16.34 13.73 8.95
CA ALA A 24 16.32 12.47 8.20
C ALA A 24 16.46 12.78 6.70
N ALA A 25 17.21 11.93 5.98
CA ALA A 25 17.50 12.14 4.58
C ALA A 25 16.21 12.16 3.74
N THR A 26 16.12 13.08 2.80
CA THR A 26 15.01 13.16 1.83
C THR A 26 14.96 11.88 0.96
N VAL A 27 13.86 11.62 0.29
CA VAL A 27 13.73 10.47 -0.63
C VAL A 27 14.81 10.52 -1.70
N GLN A 28 15.12 11.69 -2.26
CA GLN A 28 16.18 11.84 -3.27
C GLN A 28 17.56 11.49 -2.72
N GLU A 29 17.93 11.99 -1.53
CA GLU A 29 19.20 11.67 -0.89
C GLU A 29 19.33 10.16 -0.58
N GLN A 30 18.23 9.52 -0.18
CA GLN A 30 18.19 8.07 0.02
C GLN A 30 18.38 7.31 -1.30
N MET A 31 17.77 7.77 -2.41
CA MET A 31 17.95 7.17 -3.75
C MET A 31 19.40 7.29 -4.22
N ASP A 32 20.04 8.42 -3.96
CA ASP A 32 21.44 8.64 -4.34
C ASP A 32 22.41 7.76 -3.53
N GLN A 33 22.07 7.48 -2.28
CA GLN A 33 22.89 6.70 -1.37
C GLN A 33 22.66 5.18 -1.48
N PHE A 34 21.39 4.76 -1.72
CA PHE A 34 20.98 3.35 -1.66
C PHE A 34 20.37 2.88 -2.98
N PRO A 35 21.07 2.06 -3.79
CA PRO A 35 20.54 1.53 -5.05
C PRO A 35 19.20 0.79 -4.92
N ALA A 36 18.96 0.11 -3.78
CA ALA A 36 17.70 -0.58 -3.51
C ALA A 36 16.53 0.39 -3.33
N VAL A 37 16.76 1.57 -2.71
CA VAL A 37 15.75 2.63 -2.58
C VAL A 37 15.44 3.22 -3.94
N LYS A 38 16.48 3.52 -4.74
CA LYS A 38 16.31 4.03 -6.10
C LYS A 38 15.43 3.11 -6.94
N LEU A 39 15.75 1.82 -6.95
CA LEU A 39 14.96 0.81 -7.68
C LEU A 39 13.52 0.77 -7.19
N ALA A 40 13.29 0.76 -5.87
CA ALA A 40 11.96 0.72 -5.28
C ALA A 40 11.12 1.95 -5.65
N VAL A 41 11.69 3.14 -5.63
CA VAL A 41 11.00 4.39 -6.01
C VAL A 41 10.70 4.43 -7.51
N GLU A 42 11.64 4.06 -8.37
CA GLU A 42 11.44 3.99 -9.83
C GLU A 42 10.35 2.95 -10.19
N GLU A 43 10.37 1.77 -9.57
CA GLU A 43 9.32 0.75 -9.75
C GLU A 43 7.97 1.22 -9.21
N LEU A 44 7.94 2.00 -8.10
CA LEU A 44 6.72 2.55 -7.53
C LEU A 44 6.04 3.54 -8.48
N VAL A 45 6.81 4.44 -9.09
CA VAL A 45 6.31 5.38 -10.11
C VAL A 45 5.74 4.62 -11.29
N LEU A 46 6.50 3.66 -11.83
CA LEU A 46 6.06 2.83 -12.95
C LEU A 46 4.78 2.04 -12.63
N ALA A 47 4.67 1.52 -11.41
CA ALA A 47 3.51 0.77 -10.95
C ALA A 47 2.24 1.64 -10.88
N ASN A 48 2.34 2.92 -10.47
CA ASN A 48 1.21 3.85 -10.52
C ASN A 48 0.66 3.98 -11.95
N HIS A 49 1.52 4.16 -12.93
CA HIS A 49 1.14 4.28 -14.34
C HIS A 49 0.54 2.98 -14.88
N ILE A 50 1.15 1.82 -14.56
CA ILE A 50 0.63 0.50 -14.98
C ILE A 50 -0.75 0.27 -14.41
N LEU A 51 -0.94 0.48 -13.10
CA LEU A 51 -2.24 0.26 -12.43
C LEU A 51 -3.34 1.13 -13.04
N TYR A 52 -3.03 2.40 -13.36
CA TYR A 52 -3.95 3.29 -14.05
C TYR A 52 -4.28 2.80 -15.46
N GLN A 53 -3.28 2.47 -16.27
CA GLN A 53 -3.46 2.01 -17.64
C GLN A 53 -4.25 0.68 -17.71
N GLN A 54 -4.09 -0.18 -16.70
CA GLN A 54 -4.80 -1.47 -16.61
C GLN A 54 -6.17 -1.34 -15.90
N ASN A 55 -6.65 -0.12 -15.62
CA ASN A 55 -7.90 0.16 -14.91
C ASN A 55 -8.00 -0.52 -13.53
N ALA A 56 -6.86 -0.78 -12.90
CA ALA A 56 -6.82 -1.31 -11.54
C ALA A 56 -6.99 -0.20 -10.49
N VAL A 57 -6.60 1.03 -10.82
CA VAL A 57 -6.86 2.24 -10.06
C VAL A 57 -7.45 3.31 -10.98
N ASP A 58 -8.17 4.23 -10.38
CA ASP A 58 -8.71 5.46 -11.02
C ASP A 58 -7.85 6.69 -10.66
N GLY A 59 -8.44 7.88 -10.66
CA GLY A 59 -7.77 9.11 -10.24
C GLY A 59 -7.47 9.20 -8.74
N TYR A 60 -8.01 8.29 -7.92
CA TYR A 60 -7.91 8.28 -6.46
C TYR A 60 -7.12 7.10 -5.90
N GLY A 61 -6.95 6.02 -6.65
CA GLY A 61 -6.19 4.85 -6.22
C GLY A 61 -4.71 5.13 -6.05
N HIS A 62 -4.01 4.30 -5.27
CA HIS A 62 -2.61 4.52 -4.94
C HIS A 62 -1.89 3.22 -4.55
N ILE A 63 -0.56 3.23 -4.66
CA ILE A 63 0.32 2.11 -4.31
C ILE A 63 1.47 2.60 -3.43
N SER A 64 1.86 1.78 -2.46
CA SER A 64 3.03 2.01 -1.60
C SER A 64 4.03 0.87 -1.65
N VAL A 65 5.25 1.15 -1.22
CA VAL A 65 6.29 0.15 -0.99
C VAL A 65 7.04 0.43 0.31
N ARG A 66 7.30 -0.62 1.10
CA ARG A 66 8.16 -0.55 2.28
C ARG A 66 9.55 -0.09 1.87
N ASN A 67 10.14 0.81 2.64
CA ASN A 67 11.50 1.28 2.40
C ASN A 67 12.51 0.13 2.60
N PRO A 68 13.24 -0.28 1.57
CA PRO A 68 14.18 -1.41 1.68
C PRO A 68 15.38 -1.12 2.57
N SER A 69 15.68 0.16 2.87
CA SER A 69 16.75 0.56 3.78
C SER A 69 16.26 0.78 5.21
N ASN A 70 14.94 0.94 5.41
CA ASN A 70 14.33 1.10 6.74
C ASN A 70 12.94 0.45 6.77
N PRO A 71 12.81 -0.81 7.23
CA PRO A 71 11.54 -1.53 7.19
C PRO A 71 10.42 -0.93 8.06
N ASN A 72 10.74 0.06 8.89
CA ASN A 72 9.77 0.80 9.71
C ASN A 72 9.18 2.03 9.00
N THR A 73 9.51 2.25 7.74
CA THR A 73 8.97 3.33 6.89
C THR A 73 8.50 2.78 5.55
N PHE A 74 7.72 3.56 4.82
CA PHE A 74 7.27 3.22 3.48
C PHE A 74 7.19 4.45 2.58
N PHE A 75 7.29 4.23 1.28
CA PHE A 75 7.12 5.22 0.24
C PHE A 75 5.72 5.17 -0.36
N LEU A 76 5.14 6.34 -0.59
CA LEU A 76 3.84 6.55 -1.24
C LEU A 76 3.87 7.94 -1.89
N SER A 77 3.21 8.15 -3.02
CA SER A 77 3.16 9.50 -3.61
C SER A 77 2.32 10.46 -2.76
N ARG A 78 2.58 11.77 -2.90
CA ARG A 78 1.62 12.78 -2.44
C ARG A 78 0.26 12.56 -3.09
N SER A 79 -0.77 13.21 -2.58
CA SER A 79 -2.13 13.11 -3.14
C SER A 79 -2.18 13.69 -4.55
N ILE A 80 -2.06 12.81 -5.56
CA ILE A 80 -2.07 13.12 -6.98
C ILE A 80 -2.56 11.89 -7.76
N ALA A 81 -3.15 12.09 -8.94
CA ALA A 81 -3.63 10.97 -9.76
C ALA A 81 -2.48 10.03 -10.17
N PRO A 82 -2.67 8.70 -10.11
CA PRO A 82 -1.61 7.73 -10.40
C PRO A 82 -0.95 7.89 -11.76
N SER A 83 -1.71 8.30 -12.77
CA SER A 83 -1.23 8.47 -14.15
C SER A 83 -0.16 9.54 -14.35
N VAL A 84 -0.02 10.46 -13.38
CA VAL A 84 0.91 11.61 -13.47
C VAL A 84 1.97 11.61 -12.38
N VAL A 85 2.06 10.57 -11.57
CA VAL A 85 3.06 10.44 -10.49
C VAL A 85 4.47 10.43 -11.10
N GLN A 86 5.36 11.23 -10.50
CA GLN A 86 6.79 11.28 -10.81
C GLN A 86 7.61 10.95 -9.57
N VAL A 87 8.93 10.78 -9.73
CA VAL A 87 9.86 10.51 -8.62
C VAL A 87 9.76 11.58 -7.53
N GLU A 88 9.66 12.84 -7.94
CA GLU A 88 9.55 14.00 -7.05
C GLU A 88 8.26 14.02 -6.23
N ASP A 89 7.24 13.27 -6.64
CA ASP A 89 5.98 13.17 -5.93
C ASP A 89 6.02 12.17 -4.78
N ILE A 90 7.05 11.33 -4.71
CA ILE A 90 7.16 10.29 -3.68
C ILE A 90 7.52 10.94 -2.34
N MET A 91 6.80 10.52 -1.30
CA MET A 91 6.97 10.89 0.10
C MET A 91 7.34 9.66 0.92
N GLU A 92 7.98 9.87 2.06
CA GLU A 92 8.25 8.82 3.03
C GLU A 92 7.34 8.98 4.26
N PHE A 93 6.82 7.86 4.77
CA PHE A 93 5.91 7.81 5.91
C PHE A 93 6.40 6.82 6.96
N ASP A 94 6.14 7.12 8.24
CA ASP A 94 6.23 6.12 9.30
C ASP A 94 5.05 5.14 9.26
N MET A 95 5.14 4.06 10.05
CA MET A 95 4.06 3.04 10.12
C MET A 95 2.78 3.54 10.82
N ASN A 96 2.72 4.79 11.27
CA ASN A 96 1.50 5.46 11.72
C ASN A 96 0.91 6.38 10.64
N GLY A 97 1.48 6.41 9.45
CA GLY A 97 1.04 7.25 8.33
C GLY A 97 1.41 8.72 8.47
N ARG A 98 2.40 9.06 9.32
CA ARG A 98 2.93 10.41 9.44
C ARG A 98 4.00 10.62 8.38
N ALA A 99 3.92 11.71 7.62
CA ALA A 99 4.97 12.12 6.69
C ALA A 99 6.26 12.45 7.47
N LEU A 100 7.38 12.03 6.92
CA LEU A 100 8.72 12.20 7.50
C LEU A 100 9.48 13.34 6.81
N ASN A 101 10.70 13.61 7.27
CA ASN A 101 11.66 14.54 6.65
C ASN A 101 11.17 15.98 6.51
N GLY A 102 10.17 16.41 7.32
CA GLY A 102 9.58 17.73 7.23
C GLY A 102 8.74 17.95 5.97
N ASP A 103 8.37 16.89 5.26
CA ASP A 103 7.56 16.98 4.05
C ASP A 103 6.14 17.50 4.38
N THR A 104 5.80 18.66 3.82
CA THR A 104 4.52 19.36 4.05
C THR A 104 3.53 19.21 2.91
N ARG A 105 3.87 18.43 1.86
CA ARG A 105 2.97 18.15 0.75
C ARG A 105 1.73 17.39 1.25
N THR A 106 0.60 17.60 0.59
CA THR A 106 -0.65 16.93 0.96
C THR A 106 -0.56 15.42 0.71
N PRO A 107 -0.61 14.57 1.75
CA PRO A 107 -0.62 13.11 1.58
C PRO A 107 -2.01 12.63 1.20
N TYR A 108 -2.10 11.38 0.70
CA TYR A 108 -3.41 10.72 0.61
C TYR A 108 -4.05 10.59 2.00
N GLY A 109 -5.34 10.87 2.08
CA GLY A 109 -6.10 10.71 3.30
C GLY A 109 -6.17 9.24 3.74
N GLU A 110 -6.24 8.31 2.79
CA GLU A 110 -6.32 6.86 3.03
C GLU A 110 -4.96 6.14 3.11
N ARG A 111 -3.86 6.86 3.33
CA ARG A 111 -2.54 6.28 3.60
C ARG A 111 -2.54 5.29 4.79
N PHE A 112 -3.57 5.34 5.62
CA PHE A 112 -3.74 4.42 6.75
C PHE A 112 -4.09 3.00 6.34
N ILE A 113 -4.63 2.78 5.14
CA ILE A 113 -4.76 1.47 4.51
C ILE A 113 -3.37 0.83 4.39
N HIS A 114 -2.40 1.58 3.84
CA HIS A 114 -1.02 1.12 3.64
C HIS A 114 -0.31 0.92 4.98
N SER A 115 -0.31 1.93 5.84
CA SER A 115 0.39 1.85 7.12
C SER A 115 -0.16 0.73 8.01
N GLY A 116 -1.48 0.52 8.04
CA GLY A 116 -2.12 -0.55 8.80
C GLY A 116 -1.70 -1.94 8.31
N ILE A 117 -1.73 -2.18 7.00
CA ILE A 117 -1.33 -3.46 6.41
C ILE A 117 0.18 -3.68 6.59
N LEU A 118 1.02 -2.71 6.21
CA LEU A 118 2.47 -2.84 6.30
C LEU A 118 2.96 -3.04 7.75
N ARG A 119 2.34 -2.40 8.74
CA ARG A 119 2.68 -2.56 10.15
C ARG A 119 2.36 -3.96 10.67
N ASN A 120 1.20 -4.50 10.34
CA ASN A 120 0.70 -5.75 10.89
C ASN A 120 1.12 -6.99 10.08
N ARG A 121 1.64 -6.81 8.87
CA ARG A 121 2.04 -7.86 7.93
C ARG A 121 3.49 -7.61 7.45
N PRO A 122 4.50 -8.05 8.24
CA PRO A 122 5.91 -7.86 7.86
C PRO A 122 6.33 -8.63 6.61
N ASP A 123 5.56 -9.62 6.19
CA ASP A 123 5.70 -10.37 4.94
C ASP A 123 5.20 -9.58 3.71
N ILE A 124 4.44 -8.49 3.91
CA ILE A 124 3.98 -7.60 2.85
C ILE A 124 4.93 -6.40 2.76
N ASN A 125 5.44 -6.13 1.56
CA ASN A 125 6.29 -4.99 1.26
C ASN A 125 5.64 -3.96 0.33
N SER A 126 4.54 -4.31 -0.33
CA SER A 126 3.82 -3.37 -1.20
C SER A 126 2.31 -3.55 -1.06
N VAL A 127 1.58 -2.43 -1.07
CA VAL A 127 0.13 -2.38 -0.90
C VAL A 127 -0.48 -1.51 -1.99
N VAL A 128 -1.58 -1.97 -2.60
CA VAL A 128 -2.41 -1.22 -3.54
C VAL A 128 -3.79 -1.00 -2.92
N HIS A 129 -4.34 0.18 -3.08
CA HIS A 129 -5.76 0.49 -2.89
C HIS A 129 -6.35 1.07 -4.17
N GLY A 130 -7.58 0.69 -4.51
CA GLY A 130 -8.27 1.17 -5.71
C GLY A 130 -9.76 0.87 -5.72
N HIS A 131 -10.48 1.49 -6.68
CA HIS A 131 -11.94 1.52 -6.77
C HIS A 131 -12.48 0.79 -8.00
N ALA A 132 -11.84 -0.29 -8.42
CA ALA A 132 -12.22 -1.02 -9.64
C ALA A 132 -13.69 -1.50 -9.60
N SER A 133 -14.49 -1.02 -10.53
CA SER A 133 -15.94 -1.22 -10.56
C SER A 133 -16.37 -2.68 -10.64
N ALA A 134 -15.57 -3.56 -11.27
CA ALA A 134 -15.86 -4.99 -11.37
C ALA A 134 -15.86 -5.70 -10.00
N LEU A 135 -15.20 -5.14 -8.99
CA LEU A 135 -15.13 -5.70 -7.64
C LEU A 135 -16.31 -5.28 -6.75
N LEU A 136 -16.92 -4.14 -7.02
CA LEU A 136 -18.00 -3.59 -6.18
C LEU A 136 -19.19 -4.54 -6.00
N PRO A 137 -19.68 -5.27 -7.00
CA PRO A 137 -20.80 -6.20 -6.83
C PRO A 137 -20.55 -7.24 -5.73
N PHE A 138 -19.32 -7.74 -5.60
CA PHE A 138 -18.96 -8.73 -4.57
C PHE A 138 -18.98 -8.14 -3.15
N GLY A 139 -18.65 -6.85 -3.01
CA GLY A 139 -18.75 -6.14 -1.74
C GLY A 139 -20.18 -5.76 -1.36
N LEU A 140 -21.14 -5.81 -2.30
CA LEU A 140 -22.53 -5.35 -2.10
C LEU A 140 -23.54 -6.49 -1.96
N THR A 141 -23.24 -7.68 -2.51
CA THR A 141 -24.22 -8.78 -2.60
C THR A 141 -23.96 -9.92 -1.62
N GLY A 142 -22.87 -9.90 -0.85
CA GLY A 142 -22.46 -11.03 -0.03
C GLY A 142 -21.91 -12.24 -0.82
N THR A 143 -21.80 -12.12 -2.16
CA THR A 143 -21.15 -13.12 -3.00
C THR A 143 -19.64 -13.07 -2.78
N THR A 144 -19.05 -14.18 -2.37
CA THR A 144 -17.59 -14.23 -2.16
C THR A 144 -16.85 -14.18 -3.49
N LEU A 145 -15.87 -13.29 -3.61
CA LEU A 145 -14.92 -13.29 -4.72
C LEU A 145 -13.94 -14.45 -4.55
N LYS A 146 -14.07 -15.49 -5.37
CA LYS A 146 -13.27 -16.72 -5.34
C LYS A 146 -12.49 -16.92 -6.64
N PRO A 147 -11.37 -17.65 -6.62
CA PRO A 147 -10.62 -17.90 -7.86
C PRO A 147 -11.41 -18.80 -8.81
N VAL A 148 -11.68 -18.29 -10.01
CA VAL A 148 -12.36 -19.06 -11.09
C VAL A 148 -11.39 -19.52 -12.17
N TYR A 149 -10.12 -19.08 -12.14
CA TYR A 149 -9.07 -19.51 -13.04
C TYR A 149 -7.68 -19.36 -12.39
N HIS A 150 -6.69 -20.04 -12.97
CA HIS A 150 -5.35 -20.18 -12.38
C HIS A 150 -4.59 -18.86 -12.14
N MET A 151 -4.84 -17.78 -12.92
CA MET A 151 -4.17 -16.49 -12.76
C MET A 151 -4.58 -15.76 -11.48
N SER A 152 -5.75 -16.06 -10.94
CA SER A 152 -6.28 -15.47 -9.71
C SER A 152 -6.19 -16.41 -8.50
N ALA A 153 -5.39 -17.45 -8.60
CA ALA A 153 -5.26 -18.50 -7.58
C ALA A 153 -4.86 -17.96 -6.19
N PHE A 154 -4.16 -16.82 -6.11
CA PHE A 154 -3.80 -16.13 -4.88
C PHE A 154 -5.02 -15.66 -4.04
N LEU A 155 -6.22 -15.66 -4.60
CA LEU A 155 -7.47 -15.39 -3.85
C LEU A 155 -7.82 -16.57 -2.89
N GLY A 156 -7.22 -17.74 -3.06
CA GLY A 156 -7.36 -18.88 -2.16
C GLY A 156 -8.82 -19.29 -1.94
N GLU A 157 -9.28 -19.30 -0.71
CA GLU A 157 -10.67 -19.63 -0.35
C GLU A 157 -11.67 -18.48 -0.60
N GLY A 158 -11.16 -17.31 -1.01
CA GLY A 158 -11.93 -16.12 -1.36
C GLY A 158 -11.47 -14.87 -0.59
N ALA A 159 -11.76 -13.71 -1.16
CA ALA A 159 -11.43 -12.44 -0.57
C ALA A 159 -12.37 -12.11 0.61
N PRO A 160 -11.84 -11.76 1.80
CA PRO A 160 -12.65 -11.25 2.89
C PRO A 160 -13.25 -9.88 2.56
N LEU A 161 -14.31 -9.52 3.28
CA LEU A 161 -15.01 -8.24 3.12
C LEU A 161 -14.86 -7.37 4.36
N PHE A 162 -14.25 -6.22 4.20
CA PHE A 162 -14.18 -5.19 5.23
C PHE A 162 -15.47 -4.35 5.23
N GLU A 163 -16.21 -4.42 6.34
CA GLU A 163 -17.39 -3.61 6.59
C GLU A 163 -17.03 -2.50 7.59
N ILE A 164 -16.76 -1.31 7.09
CA ILE A 164 -16.28 -0.18 7.89
C ILE A 164 -17.23 0.22 9.02
N ARG A 165 -18.54 -0.01 8.84
CA ARG A 165 -19.56 0.31 9.87
C ARG A 165 -19.39 -0.47 11.17
N HIS A 166 -18.69 -1.62 11.15
CA HIS A 166 -18.41 -2.39 12.36
C HIS A 166 -17.30 -1.75 13.22
N PHE A 167 -16.51 -0.85 12.66
CA PHE A 167 -15.31 -0.28 13.25
C PHE A 167 -15.38 1.25 13.39
N ALA A 168 -16.11 1.91 12.52
CA ALA A 168 -16.39 3.33 12.66
C ALA A 168 -17.25 3.54 13.90
N LYS A 169 -17.00 4.65 14.65
CA LYS A 169 -17.94 5.06 15.70
C LYS A 169 -19.35 5.10 15.11
N PRO A 170 -20.38 4.70 15.88
CA PRO A 170 -21.75 4.64 15.41
C PRO A 170 -22.26 6.06 15.12
N THR A 171 -21.87 6.60 14.00
CA THR A 171 -22.59 7.66 13.31
C THR A 171 -23.38 6.97 12.23
N PRO A 172 -24.68 7.29 12.02
CA PRO A 172 -25.45 6.71 10.92
C PRO A 172 -24.78 6.98 9.57
N ASP A 173 -23.85 7.92 9.52
CA ASP A 173 -23.23 8.48 8.31
C ASP A 173 -21.72 8.24 8.33
N SER A 174 -21.29 7.00 8.02
CA SER A 174 -19.89 6.75 7.65
C SER A 174 -19.63 7.33 6.26
N ASP A 175 -18.58 8.15 6.13
CA ASP A 175 -18.05 8.62 4.85
C ASP A 175 -17.33 7.52 4.05
N MET A 176 -17.29 6.30 4.57
CA MET A 176 -16.64 5.11 3.99
C MET A 176 -15.11 5.21 3.91
N PHE A 177 -14.50 6.24 4.49
CA PHE A 177 -13.11 6.62 4.32
C PHE A 177 -12.22 6.02 5.43
N VAL A 178 -11.14 5.33 5.06
CA VAL A 178 -10.17 4.76 6.01
C VAL A 178 -9.15 5.84 6.39
N GLY A 179 -9.63 6.86 7.08
CA GLY A 179 -8.92 8.12 7.34
C GLY A 179 -8.10 8.18 8.63
N ASN A 180 -7.92 7.06 9.35
CA ASN A 180 -7.16 7.03 10.60
C ASN A 180 -6.50 5.67 10.86
N PRO A 181 -5.51 5.61 11.80
CA PRO A 181 -4.78 4.37 12.11
C PRO A 181 -5.66 3.23 12.61
N ASP A 182 -6.73 3.50 13.34
CA ASP A 182 -7.60 2.46 13.91
C ASP A 182 -8.37 1.75 12.80
N LEU A 183 -8.92 2.49 11.84
CA LEU A 183 -9.58 1.93 10.66
C LEU A 183 -8.60 1.17 9.75
N GLY A 184 -7.37 1.68 9.60
CA GLY A 184 -6.31 0.96 8.88
C GLY A 184 -5.95 -0.37 9.55
N ASN A 185 -5.89 -0.41 10.88
CA ASN A 185 -5.68 -1.65 11.64
C ASN A 185 -6.86 -2.62 11.51
N ALA A 186 -8.09 -2.12 11.56
CA ALA A 186 -9.29 -2.94 11.39
C ALA A 186 -9.35 -3.56 10.00
N LEU A 187 -9.00 -2.80 8.95
CA LEU A 187 -8.87 -3.31 7.58
C LEU A 187 -7.79 -4.40 7.49
N SER A 188 -6.61 -4.16 8.07
CA SER A 188 -5.53 -5.15 8.12
C SER A 188 -5.93 -6.42 8.87
N SER A 189 -6.67 -6.30 9.96
CA SER A 189 -7.21 -7.44 10.72
C SER A 189 -8.21 -8.24 9.88
N THR A 190 -9.04 -7.56 9.10
CA THR A 190 -9.98 -8.22 8.15
C THR A 190 -9.24 -8.91 7.02
N LEU A 191 -8.17 -8.31 6.48
CA LEU A 191 -7.30 -8.95 5.48
C LEU A 191 -6.73 -10.27 6.03
N GLY A 192 -6.36 -10.30 7.32
CA GLY A 192 -5.80 -11.47 8.00
C GLY A 192 -4.54 -11.98 7.29
N LEU A 193 -4.49 -13.28 6.97
CA LEU A 193 -3.40 -13.91 6.22
C LEU A 193 -3.60 -13.85 4.69
N GLN A 194 -4.73 -13.34 4.22
CA GLN A 194 -5.00 -13.18 2.79
C GLN A 194 -4.16 -12.06 2.18
N TYR A 195 -4.18 -11.97 0.86
CA TYR A 195 -3.45 -10.96 0.09
C TYR A 195 -4.36 -9.93 -0.58
N PHE A 196 -5.67 -10.11 -0.43
CA PHE A 196 -6.68 -9.28 -1.09
C PHE A 196 -7.89 -9.15 -0.17
N VAL A 197 -8.42 -7.95 0.00
CA VAL A 197 -9.61 -7.65 0.80
C VAL A 197 -10.52 -6.70 0.03
N LEU A 198 -11.80 -7.03 -0.01
CA LEU A 198 -12.83 -6.13 -0.52
C LEU A 198 -13.24 -5.14 0.58
N MET A 199 -13.58 -3.93 0.17
CA MET A 199 -14.13 -2.88 1.02
C MET A 199 -15.56 -2.60 0.56
N ARG A 200 -16.54 -2.84 1.45
CA ARG A 200 -17.96 -2.72 1.09
C ARG A 200 -18.30 -1.33 0.54
N GLY A 201 -18.82 -1.30 -0.70
CA GLY A 201 -19.26 -0.07 -1.36
C GLY A 201 -18.16 0.97 -1.58
N HIS A 202 -16.88 0.55 -1.55
CA HIS A 202 -15.74 1.43 -1.67
C HIS A 202 -14.77 0.94 -2.75
N GLY A 203 -14.18 -0.25 -2.58
CA GLY A 203 -13.17 -0.78 -3.49
C GLY A 203 -12.44 -1.98 -2.92
N TYR A 204 -11.12 -1.97 -2.99
CA TYR A 204 -10.28 -3.07 -2.50
C TYR A 204 -8.95 -2.59 -1.94
N ALA A 205 -8.31 -3.44 -1.15
CA ALA A 205 -6.88 -3.34 -0.88
C ALA A 205 -6.20 -4.69 -1.17
N ALA A 206 -4.99 -4.63 -1.70
CA ALA A 206 -4.16 -5.80 -2.01
C ALA A 206 -2.76 -5.63 -1.44
N GLY A 207 -2.14 -6.74 -1.01
CA GLY A 207 -0.78 -6.76 -0.51
C GLY A 207 0.08 -7.86 -1.12
N ALA A 208 1.39 -7.63 -1.20
CA ALA A 208 2.37 -8.62 -1.61
C ALA A 208 3.77 -8.29 -1.08
N ASP A 209 4.68 -9.26 -1.22
CA ASP A 209 6.11 -9.11 -0.89
C ASP A 209 6.88 -8.19 -1.86
N SER A 210 6.27 -7.80 -2.99
CA SER A 210 6.90 -6.94 -3.99
C SER A 210 5.88 -6.13 -4.79
N ILE A 211 6.33 -4.99 -5.36
CA ILE A 211 5.54 -4.13 -6.25
C ILE A 211 4.97 -4.94 -7.43
N LYS A 212 5.82 -5.71 -8.12
CA LYS A 212 5.39 -6.50 -9.29
C LYS A 212 4.27 -7.47 -8.96
N LYS A 213 4.36 -8.11 -7.79
CA LYS A 213 3.36 -9.11 -7.35
C LYS A 213 2.05 -8.45 -6.93
N VAL A 214 2.07 -7.32 -6.23
CA VAL A 214 0.82 -6.64 -5.85
C VAL A 214 0.11 -6.04 -7.05
N VAL A 215 0.84 -5.51 -8.04
CA VAL A 215 0.28 -5.05 -9.33
C VAL A 215 -0.39 -6.22 -10.06
N PHE A 216 0.30 -7.36 -10.16
CA PHE A 216 -0.25 -8.59 -10.72
C PHE A 216 -1.55 -8.99 -10.01
N ARG A 217 -1.54 -9.09 -8.68
CA ARG A 217 -2.72 -9.46 -7.89
C ARG A 217 -3.89 -8.51 -8.09
N SER A 218 -3.65 -7.21 -8.13
CA SER A 218 -4.69 -6.21 -8.38
C SER A 218 -5.36 -6.41 -9.74
N ILE A 219 -4.58 -6.51 -10.80
CA ILE A 219 -5.09 -6.66 -12.17
C ILE A 219 -5.87 -7.98 -12.33
N TYR A 220 -5.30 -9.09 -11.87
CA TYR A 220 -5.94 -10.40 -12.05
C TYR A 220 -7.11 -10.66 -11.08
N ALA A 221 -7.19 -10.00 -9.93
CA ALA A 221 -8.40 -10.02 -9.11
C ALA A 221 -9.58 -9.33 -9.80
N ILE A 222 -9.33 -8.22 -10.48
CA ILE A 222 -10.34 -7.46 -11.25
C ILE A 222 -10.82 -8.29 -12.44
N GLN A 223 -9.90 -8.92 -13.17
CA GLN A 223 -10.27 -9.83 -14.27
C GLN A 223 -11.08 -11.02 -13.75
N ASN A 224 -10.67 -11.61 -12.62
CA ASN A 224 -11.41 -12.69 -11.98
C ASN A 224 -12.84 -12.28 -11.63
N ALA A 225 -13.02 -11.08 -11.07
CA ALA A 225 -14.34 -10.55 -10.72
C ALA A 225 -15.25 -10.44 -11.95
N SER A 226 -14.71 -9.95 -13.05
CA SER A 226 -15.46 -9.88 -14.33
C SER A 226 -15.83 -11.27 -14.83
N ILE A 227 -14.88 -12.21 -14.85
CA ILE A 227 -15.13 -13.60 -15.31
C ILE A 227 -16.15 -14.30 -14.39
N GLN A 228 -15.97 -14.18 -13.05
CA GLN A 228 -16.90 -14.77 -12.08
C GLN A 228 -18.32 -14.24 -12.25
N SER A 229 -18.47 -12.92 -12.43
CA SER A 229 -19.77 -12.29 -12.65
C SER A 229 -20.46 -12.79 -13.91
N GLU A 230 -19.72 -12.97 -15.01
CA GLU A 230 -20.30 -13.52 -16.26
C GLU A 230 -20.61 -15.01 -16.11
N ALA A 231 -19.73 -15.79 -15.49
CA ALA A 231 -19.97 -17.22 -15.26
C ALA A 231 -21.23 -17.48 -14.42
N MET A 232 -21.47 -16.64 -13.39
CA MET A 232 -22.68 -16.73 -12.56
C MET A 232 -23.98 -16.49 -13.34
N LYS A 233 -23.95 -15.72 -14.42
CA LYS A 233 -25.11 -15.52 -15.31
C LYS A 233 -25.36 -16.74 -16.20
N MET A 234 -24.31 -17.52 -16.50
CA MET A 234 -24.39 -18.67 -17.39
C MET A 234 -24.79 -19.97 -16.65
N GLY A 235 -24.58 -20.04 -15.35
CA GLY A 235 -24.91 -21.22 -14.54
C GLY A 235 -24.14 -21.34 -13.24
N THR A 236 -24.06 -22.55 -12.70
CA THR A 236 -23.32 -22.83 -11.47
C THR A 236 -21.81 -22.75 -11.70
N VAL A 237 -21.15 -21.84 -10.99
CA VAL A 237 -19.71 -21.63 -11.11
C VAL A 237 -18.94 -22.75 -10.44
N GLN A 238 -17.95 -23.28 -11.15
CA GLN A 238 -16.94 -24.21 -10.60
C GLN A 238 -15.69 -23.40 -10.26
N TYR A 239 -15.40 -23.30 -8.97
CA TYR A 239 -14.22 -22.59 -8.47
C TYR A 239 -13.01 -23.53 -8.42
N LEU A 240 -11.81 -22.98 -8.40
CA LEU A 240 -10.63 -23.75 -8.06
C LEU A 240 -10.79 -24.35 -6.66
N SER A 241 -10.42 -25.61 -6.51
CA SER A 241 -10.27 -26.21 -5.18
C SER A 241 -9.08 -25.55 -4.44
N PRO A 242 -9.01 -25.64 -3.10
CA PRO A 242 -7.85 -25.11 -2.35
C PRO A 242 -6.52 -25.68 -2.84
N GLY A 243 -6.47 -26.97 -3.20
CA GLY A 243 -5.27 -27.59 -3.74
C GLY A 243 -4.87 -27.07 -5.13
N GLU A 244 -5.84 -26.89 -6.03
CA GLU A 244 -5.60 -26.28 -7.35
C GLU A 244 -5.14 -24.84 -7.21
N ALA A 245 -5.75 -24.05 -6.31
CA ALA A 245 -5.37 -22.68 -6.06
C ALA A 245 -3.92 -22.59 -5.55
N LEU A 246 -3.53 -23.42 -4.58
CA LEU A 246 -2.16 -23.45 -4.06
C LEU A 246 -1.13 -23.79 -5.16
N ALA A 247 -1.36 -24.87 -5.88
CA ALA A 247 -0.45 -25.33 -6.94
C ALA A 247 -0.34 -24.32 -8.10
N ALA A 248 -1.46 -23.72 -8.49
CA ALA A 248 -1.49 -22.70 -9.53
C ALA A 248 -0.77 -21.41 -9.07
N GLN A 249 -0.98 -20.97 -7.83
CA GLN A 249 -0.28 -19.80 -7.28
C GLN A 249 1.23 -19.99 -7.31
N GLU A 250 1.75 -21.12 -6.82
CA GLU A 250 3.19 -21.42 -6.83
C GLU A 250 3.79 -21.40 -8.24
N THR A 251 3.04 -21.85 -9.22
CA THR A 251 3.48 -21.88 -10.63
C THR A 251 3.46 -20.48 -11.25
N ILE A 252 2.36 -19.76 -11.10
CA ILE A 252 2.15 -18.48 -11.75
C ILE A 252 3.04 -17.38 -11.15
N GLU A 253 3.21 -17.35 -9.83
CA GLU A 253 4.05 -16.33 -9.18
C GLU A 253 5.51 -16.35 -9.65
N LYS A 254 6.02 -17.48 -10.15
CA LYS A 254 7.35 -17.57 -10.79
C LYS A 254 7.43 -16.87 -12.15
N THR A 255 6.31 -16.52 -12.76
CA THR A 255 6.24 -15.98 -14.13
C THR A 255 5.82 -14.51 -14.18
N ILE A 256 5.62 -13.85 -13.05
CA ILE A 256 5.13 -12.45 -12.94
C ILE A 256 6.01 -11.45 -13.70
N GLY A 257 7.28 -11.73 -13.89
CA GLY A 257 8.17 -10.88 -14.70
C GLY A 257 7.68 -10.65 -16.13
N ARG A 258 6.96 -11.62 -16.73
CA ARG A 258 6.46 -11.51 -18.11
C ARG A 258 5.35 -10.45 -18.26
N PRO A 259 4.24 -10.50 -17.50
CA PRO A 259 3.23 -9.45 -17.59
C PRO A 259 3.77 -8.09 -17.13
N TRP A 260 4.64 -8.03 -16.12
CA TRP A 260 5.30 -6.80 -15.70
C TRP A 260 6.08 -6.13 -16.84
N GLN A 261 6.88 -6.89 -17.58
CA GLN A 261 7.60 -6.37 -18.74
C GLN A 261 6.64 -5.82 -19.79
N LEU A 262 5.59 -6.59 -20.15
CA LEU A 262 4.57 -6.16 -21.12
C LEU A 262 3.94 -4.82 -20.72
N TRP A 263 3.45 -4.71 -19.48
CA TRP A 263 2.80 -3.49 -18.99
C TRP A 263 3.77 -2.31 -18.90
N SER A 264 5.03 -2.56 -18.51
CA SER A 264 6.09 -1.55 -18.48
C SER A 264 6.38 -0.98 -19.86
N GLU A 265 6.36 -1.81 -20.90
CA GLU A 265 6.54 -1.37 -22.28
C GLU A 265 5.33 -0.59 -22.81
N GLN A 266 4.12 -0.97 -22.41
CA GLN A 266 2.89 -0.27 -22.79
C GLN A 266 2.82 1.15 -22.23
N VAL A 267 3.22 1.33 -20.97
CA VAL A 267 3.25 2.65 -20.31
C VAL A 267 4.27 3.61 -20.92
N LYS A 268 5.37 3.08 -21.47
CA LYS A 268 6.45 3.88 -22.09
C LYS A 268 6.13 4.33 -23.52
N LYS A 269 5.10 3.77 -24.13
CA LYS A 269 4.67 4.18 -25.47
C LYS A 269 3.79 5.42 -25.37
N PRO A 270 4.06 6.49 -26.13
CA PRO A 270 3.26 7.70 -26.14
C PRO A 270 1.84 7.46 -26.67
#